data_85b20e708071ed9426cb3eba4a235aaa
#
_entry.id   85b20e708071ed9426cb3eba4a235aaa
#
_cell.length_a   1.000
_cell.length_b   1.000
_cell.length_c   1.000
_cell.angle_alpha   90.00
_cell.angle_beta   90.00
_cell.angle_gamma   90.00
#
_symmetry.space_group_name_H-M   'P 1'
#
loop_
_entity.id
_entity.type
_entity.pdbx_description
1 polymer ?
#
loop_
_entity_poly.entity_id
_entity_poly.type
_entity_poly.pdbx_seq_one_letter_code
_entity_poly.pdbx_strand_id
1 'polypeptide(L)'
;IVDRDEQITRGEWSRDEAISFYKERNEPFKIELVEAIPAHETVSYYAQGSFIDLCRGPHLVSTKKAGHAFKLMKVAGAYWRGDSNNPMLQRIYGTAFATEADLQAYLTMLEEAEKRDHRKLGKALDLFHMQEEATGSIFWHPNGWTLYREIENYVRRRLAAENYQEVKTPQMIDRSLWEASGHWEKFGENMFTANTQDDKTLALKPMNCPGHVQIYRQGVKSYRDLPLRMAEFGSCHRNEPSGALHGIMRVRAFTQDDAHIFCTEEQINSESVAFCNLLKDIYKDFGFTDIKVKFSDRPEVRAGDDATWDKAEQALSDATKAAGI
;
A
#
# COMPACT_ATOMS: atom_id res chain seq x y z
N ILE A 1 14.36 31.44 13.21
CA ILE A 1 14.96 30.35 13.98
C ILE A 1 16.27 29.92 13.33
N VAL A 2 16.27 29.53 12.04
CA VAL A 2 17.48 29.08 11.32
C VAL A 2 18.62 30.11 11.46
N ASP A 3 18.35 31.38 11.20
CA ASP A 3 19.37 32.46 11.21
C ASP A 3 19.92 32.76 12.61
N ARG A 4 19.25 32.33 13.69
CA ARG A 4 19.74 32.50 15.04
C ARG A 4 20.85 31.52 15.41
N ASP A 5 21.03 30.45 14.63
CA ASP A 5 22.02 29.39 14.84
C ASP A 5 22.02 28.84 16.27
N GLU A 6 20.82 28.62 16.81
CA GLU A 6 20.64 28.09 18.16
C GLU A 6 21.18 26.66 18.25
N GLN A 7 22.01 26.38 19.24
CA GLN A 7 22.53 25.05 19.48
C GLN A 7 21.41 24.12 19.93
N ILE A 8 21.43 22.90 19.43
CA ILE A 8 20.47 21.83 19.83
C ILE A 8 21.25 20.83 20.70
N THR A 9 20.89 20.76 21.96
CA THR A 9 21.59 19.93 22.93
C THR A 9 20.71 18.79 23.40
N ARG A 10 21.29 17.59 23.52
CA ARG A 10 20.64 16.42 24.09
C ARG A 10 20.92 16.37 25.59
N GLY A 11 19.87 16.09 26.36
CA GLY A 11 19.98 15.77 27.78
C GLY A 11 19.17 14.53 28.13
N GLU A 12 19.33 14.09 29.35
CA GLU A 12 18.60 12.95 29.91
C GLU A 12 18.00 13.35 31.25
N TRP A 13 16.78 12.92 31.49
CA TRP A 13 16.09 13.05 32.75
C TRP A 13 15.82 11.69 33.37
N SER A 14 15.74 11.64 34.67
CA SER A 14 15.00 10.59 35.33
C SER A 14 13.51 10.72 35.00
N ARG A 15 12.76 9.63 35.17
CA ARG A 15 11.30 9.65 34.94
C ARG A 15 10.60 10.71 35.78
N ASP A 16 10.96 10.84 37.06
CA ASP A 16 10.33 11.79 37.99
C ASP A 16 10.63 13.24 37.62
N GLU A 17 11.85 13.55 37.17
CA GLU A 17 12.19 14.87 36.65
C GLU A 17 11.38 15.21 35.40
N ALA A 18 11.27 14.29 34.45
CA ALA A 18 10.47 14.51 33.26
C ALA A 18 8.99 14.72 33.56
N ILE A 19 8.40 13.91 34.45
CA ILE A 19 7.00 14.06 34.87
C ILE A 19 6.79 15.40 35.55
N SER A 20 7.69 15.80 36.47
CA SER A 20 7.61 17.09 37.18
C SER A 20 7.67 18.25 36.18
N PHE A 21 8.61 18.21 35.24
CA PHE A 21 8.76 19.23 34.19
C PHE A 21 7.48 19.42 33.36
N TYR A 22 6.83 18.32 32.94
CA TYR A 22 5.61 18.39 32.12
C TYR A 22 4.35 18.70 32.95
N LYS A 23 4.32 18.35 34.26
CA LYS A 23 3.25 18.78 35.19
C LYS A 23 3.24 20.29 35.37
N GLU A 24 4.40 20.91 35.57
CA GLU A 24 4.52 22.38 35.69
C GLU A 24 4.04 23.12 34.44
N ARG A 25 4.13 22.48 33.25
CA ARG A 25 3.70 23.03 31.99
C ARG A 25 2.28 22.65 31.59
N ASN A 26 1.59 21.86 32.39
CA ASN A 26 0.26 21.35 32.12
C ASN A 26 0.17 20.61 30.76
N GLU A 27 1.14 19.71 30.52
CA GLU A 27 1.24 18.90 29.30
C GLU A 27 0.90 17.42 29.55
N PRO A 28 -0.39 17.07 29.74
CA PRO A 28 -0.80 15.71 30.12
C PRO A 28 -0.41 14.63 29.12
N PHE A 29 -0.44 14.92 27.84
CA PHE A 29 -0.04 13.96 26.81
C PHE A 29 1.46 13.60 26.88
N LYS A 30 2.32 14.54 27.28
CA LYS A 30 3.75 14.27 27.48
C LYS A 30 3.97 13.43 28.73
N ILE A 31 3.22 13.66 29.80
CA ILE A 31 3.25 12.83 31.02
C ILE A 31 2.91 11.38 30.65
N GLU A 32 1.82 11.17 29.93
CA GLU A 32 1.40 9.84 29.47
C GLU A 32 2.48 9.14 28.62
N LEU A 33 3.18 9.89 27.75
CA LEU A 33 4.30 9.35 26.97
C LEU A 33 5.46 8.93 27.87
N VAL A 34 5.83 9.73 28.85
CA VAL A 34 6.90 9.41 29.81
C VAL A 34 6.56 8.18 30.63
N GLU A 35 5.32 8.07 31.09
CA GLU A 35 4.84 6.90 31.84
C GLU A 35 4.85 5.60 31.03
N ALA A 36 4.65 5.70 29.72
CA ALA A 36 4.69 4.55 28.81
C ALA A 36 6.11 4.08 28.41
N ILE A 37 7.16 4.86 28.71
CA ILE A 37 8.55 4.43 28.46
C ILE A 37 8.91 3.30 29.43
N PRO A 38 9.53 2.18 28.99
CA PRO A 38 9.96 1.11 29.88
C PRO A 38 10.84 1.60 31.03
N ALA A 39 10.71 1.00 32.22
CA ALA A 39 11.39 1.47 33.43
C ALA A 39 12.94 1.43 33.35
N HIS A 40 13.47 0.61 32.48
CA HIS A 40 14.93 0.47 32.27
C HIS A 40 15.49 1.43 31.20
N GLU A 41 14.63 2.18 30.50
CA GLU A 41 15.04 3.18 29.52
C GLU A 41 15.15 4.56 30.16
N THR A 42 16.15 5.36 29.69
CA THR A 42 16.29 6.77 30.07
C THR A 42 15.32 7.64 29.28
N VAL A 43 14.87 8.73 29.88
CA VAL A 43 14.03 9.73 29.22
C VAL A 43 14.91 10.79 28.60
N SER A 44 15.12 10.74 27.29
CA SER A 44 15.93 11.74 26.58
C SER A 44 15.08 12.91 26.10
N TYR A 45 15.68 14.09 26.15
CA TYR A 45 15.11 15.32 25.60
C TYR A 45 16.12 16.08 24.76
N TYR A 46 15.60 16.99 23.95
CA TYR A 46 16.41 17.97 23.21
C TYR A 46 15.97 19.39 23.56
N ALA A 47 16.96 20.25 23.75
CA ALA A 47 16.76 21.66 24.07
C ALA A 47 17.32 22.55 22.93
N GLN A 48 16.57 23.59 22.58
CA GLN A 48 16.90 24.58 21.60
C GLN A 48 16.43 25.96 22.09
N GLY A 49 17.35 26.78 22.56
CA GLY A 49 16.96 28.02 23.22
C GLY A 49 16.06 27.75 24.43
N SER A 50 14.87 28.33 24.45
CA SER A 50 13.86 28.08 25.50
C SER A 50 12.95 26.90 25.21
N PHE A 51 13.03 26.27 24.06
CA PHE A 51 12.23 25.12 23.69
C PHE A 51 12.90 23.81 24.14
N ILE A 52 12.15 22.99 24.86
CA ILE A 52 12.61 21.68 25.33
C ILE A 52 11.49 20.67 25.07
N ASP A 53 11.82 19.53 24.46
CA ASP A 53 10.86 18.46 24.26
C ASP A 53 11.48 17.07 24.28
N LEU A 54 10.64 16.06 24.55
CA LEU A 54 11.00 14.64 24.46
C LEU A 54 11.39 14.26 23.05
N CYS A 55 12.54 13.65 22.90
CA CYS A 55 12.95 13.05 21.63
C CYS A 55 14.06 12.02 21.82
N ARG A 56 13.97 10.93 21.04
CA ARG A 56 15.03 9.92 20.98
C ARG A 56 16.23 10.41 20.18
N GLY A 57 16.02 11.35 19.25
CA GLY A 57 17.03 11.83 18.32
C GLY A 57 17.36 10.81 17.20
N PRO A 58 18.46 11.02 16.48
CA PRO A 58 19.37 12.16 16.58
C PRO A 58 18.78 13.46 16.05
N HIS A 59 19.33 14.59 16.48
CA HIS A 59 19.01 15.92 15.96
C HIS A 59 20.22 16.57 15.30
N LEU A 60 19.98 17.63 14.52
CA LEU A 60 21.02 18.52 14.02
C LEU A 60 21.73 19.22 15.20
N VAL A 61 22.98 19.58 15.02
CA VAL A 61 23.77 20.25 16.07
C VAL A 61 23.33 21.69 16.30
N SER A 62 22.74 22.35 15.31
CA SER A 62 22.14 23.68 15.43
C SER A 62 21.06 23.91 14.40
N THR A 63 20.22 24.91 14.64
CA THR A 63 19.13 25.30 13.75
C THR A 63 19.59 25.77 12.37
N LYS A 64 20.80 26.34 12.28
CA LYS A 64 21.40 26.76 10.99
C LYS A 64 21.62 25.58 10.05
N LYS A 65 21.90 24.39 10.59
CA LYS A 65 22.11 23.18 9.80
C LYS A 65 20.83 22.68 9.11
N ALA A 66 19.65 23.12 9.56
CA ALA A 66 18.40 22.82 8.88
C ALA A 66 18.27 23.50 7.52
N GLY A 67 19.00 24.62 7.31
CA GLY A 67 18.89 25.43 6.09
C GLY A 67 17.53 26.12 5.96
N HIS A 68 17.27 26.70 4.80
CA HIS A 68 16.01 27.40 4.50
C HIS A 68 15.09 26.61 3.55
N ALA A 69 15.57 25.51 2.99
CA ALA A 69 14.82 24.69 2.03
C ALA A 69 13.76 23.82 2.72
N PHE A 70 12.81 24.45 3.41
CA PHE A 70 11.68 23.77 4.05
C PHE A 70 10.37 24.53 3.85
N LYS A 71 9.25 23.83 3.95
CA LYS A 71 7.91 24.44 3.87
C LYS A 71 6.94 23.73 4.81
N LEU A 72 6.14 24.53 5.54
CA LEU A 72 4.96 24.02 6.23
C LEU A 72 3.85 23.83 5.20
N MET A 73 3.28 22.63 5.13
CA MET A 73 2.38 22.22 4.06
C MET A 73 0.91 22.36 4.44
N LYS A 74 0.51 21.71 5.55
CA LYS A 74 -0.89 21.70 6.00
C LYS A 74 -1.00 21.43 7.49
N VAL A 75 -2.17 21.77 8.05
CA VAL A 75 -2.61 21.33 9.37
C VAL A 75 -3.79 20.39 9.20
N ALA A 76 -3.84 19.32 9.97
CA ALA A 76 -4.96 18.38 9.99
C ALA A 76 -5.24 17.91 11.41
N GLY A 77 -6.48 17.49 11.69
CA GLY A 77 -6.82 16.78 12.92
C GLY A 77 -6.14 15.42 12.98
N ALA A 78 -5.73 15.01 14.17
CA ALA A 78 -5.19 13.67 14.43
C ALA A 78 -5.61 13.25 15.84
N TYR A 79 -6.29 12.13 15.94
CA TYR A 79 -6.64 11.57 17.25
C TYR A 79 -5.40 11.11 18.00
N TRP A 80 -5.35 11.38 19.31
CA TRP A 80 -4.28 10.91 20.16
C TRP A 80 -4.13 9.40 20.06
N ARG A 81 -2.91 8.92 19.82
CA ARG A 81 -2.56 7.50 19.58
C ARG A 81 -3.33 6.83 18.44
N GLY A 82 -3.95 7.59 17.55
CA GLY A 82 -4.68 7.06 16.41
C GLY A 82 -6.07 6.49 16.74
N ASP A 83 -6.54 6.59 17.96
CA ASP A 83 -7.85 6.12 18.41
C ASP A 83 -8.88 7.27 18.34
N SER A 84 -9.96 7.08 17.60
CA SER A 84 -11.03 8.05 17.42
C SER A 84 -11.81 8.38 18.72
N ASN A 85 -11.68 7.57 19.76
CA ASN A 85 -12.26 7.82 21.07
C ASN A 85 -11.42 8.79 21.91
N ASN A 86 -10.16 9.03 21.54
CA ASN A 86 -9.25 9.93 22.21
C ASN A 86 -9.40 11.37 21.71
N PRO A 87 -8.89 12.38 22.45
CA PRO A 87 -8.90 13.77 22.03
C PRO A 87 -8.28 13.99 20.66
N MET A 88 -8.89 14.86 19.87
CA MET A 88 -8.36 15.29 18.59
C MET A 88 -7.32 16.38 18.79
N LEU A 89 -6.11 16.14 18.32
CA LEU A 89 -5.00 17.09 18.29
C LEU A 89 -4.83 17.68 16.91
N GLN A 90 -4.02 18.72 16.79
CA GLN A 90 -3.59 19.29 15.51
C GLN A 90 -2.23 18.72 15.13
N ARG A 91 -2.13 18.22 13.88
CA ARG A 91 -0.88 17.75 13.29
C ARG A 91 -0.45 18.72 12.18
N ILE A 92 0.74 19.28 12.34
CA ILE A 92 1.35 20.14 11.34
C ILE A 92 2.26 19.28 10.47
N TYR A 93 2.05 19.36 9.16
CA TYR A 93 2.87 18.68 8.15
C TYR A 93 3.83 19.67 7.50
N GLY A 94 5.05 19.25 7.31
CA GLY A 94 6.06 20.02 6.61
C GLY A 94 7.00 19.12 5.81
N THR A 95 7.80 19.72 4.97
CA THR A 95 8.85 19.05 4.20
C THR A 95 10.12 19.89 4.24
N ALA A 96 11.29 19.24 4.11
CA ALA A 96 12.59 19.90 4.05
C ALA A 96 13.51 19.15 3.09
N PHE A 97 14.37 19.91 2.40
CA PHE A 97 15.32 19.40 1.42
C PHE A 97 16.71 19.99 1.67
N ALA A 98 17.73 19.41 1.04
CA ALA A 98 19.10 19.90 1.14
C ALA A 98 19.29 21.24 0.42
N THR A 99 18.58 21.46 -0.68
CA THR A 99 18.65 22.70 -1.47
C THR A 99 17.26 23.28 -1.75
N GLU A 100 17.20 24.58 -1.96
CA GLU A 100 15.97 25.26 -2.39
C GLU A 100 15.47 24.74 -3.75
N ALA A 101 16.38 24.37 -4.65
CA ALA A 101 16.03 23.81 -5.95
C ALA A 101 15.27 22.48 -5.81
N ASP A 102 15.71 21.60 -4.90
CA ASP A 102 15.03 20.34 -4.62
C ASP A 102 13.66 20.57 -3.99
N LEU A 103 13.54 21.55 -3.07
CA LEU A 103 12.26 21.94 -2.50
C LEU A 103 11.30 22.42 -3.59
N GLN A 104 11.73 23.30 -4.48
CA GLN A 104 10.89 23.83 -5.56
C GLN A 104 10.51 22.72 -6.55
N ALA A 105 11.40 21.82 -6.90
CA ALA A 105 11.11 20.66 -7.73
C ALA A 105 10.02 19.77 -7.09
N TYR A 106 10.11 19.52 -5.77
CA TYR A 106 9.11 18.77 -5.04
C TYR A 106 7.74 19.49 -5.00
N LEU A 107 7.72 20.79 -4.75
CA LEU A 107 6.49 21.58 -4.73
C LEU A 107 5.82 21.61 -6.12
N THR A 108 6.59 21.76 -7.17
CA THR A 108 6.11 21.67 -8.56
C THR A 108 5.53 20.30 -8.86
N MET A 109 6.22 19.23 -8.43
CA MET A 109 5.72 17.86 -8.57
C MET A 109 4.35 17.66 -7.87
N LEU A 110 4.19 18.22 -6.66
CA LEU A 110 2.91 18.14 -5.93
C LEU A 110 1.80 18.92 -6.64
N GLU A 111 2.11 20.12 -7.17
CA GLU A 111 1.14 20.91 -7.93
C GLU A 111 0.70 20.20 -9.21
N GLU A 112 1.64 19.61 -9.94
CA GLU A 112 1.33 18.80 -11.13
C GLU A 112 0.52 17.55 -10.79
N ALA A 113 0.85 16.88 -9.67
CA ALA A 113 0.07 15.75 -9.18
C ALA A 113 -1.37 16.15 -8.81
N GLU A 114 -1.56 17.33 -8.20
CA GLU A 114 -2.89 17.85 -7.87
C GLU A 114 -3.73 18.17 -9.12
N LYS A 115 -3.11 18.69 -10.18
CA LYS A 115 -3.79 18.93 -11.48
C LYS A 115 -4.26 17.62 -12.12
N ARG A 116 -3.55 16.52 -11.86
CA ARG A 116 -3.85 15.17 -12.38
C ARG A 116 -4.65 14.30 -11.40
N ASP A 117 -5.15 14.88 -10.31
CA ASP A 117 -5.96 14.13 -9.34
C ASP A 117 -7.20 13.53 -10.04
N HIS A 118 -7.30 12.20 -10.02
CA HIS A 118 -8.36 11.45 -10.67
C HIS A 118 -9.77 11.86 -10.19
N ARG A 119 -9.91 12.35 -8.96
CA ARG A 119 -11.18 12.81 -8.40
C ARG A 119 -11.63 14.11 -9.06
N LYS A 120 -10.68 15.01 -9.37
CA LYS A 120 -10.94 16.26 -10.10
C LYS A 120 -11.22 15.99 -11.58
N LEU A 121 -10.35 15.18 -12.21
CA LEU A 121 -10.51 14.81 -13.62
C LEU A 121 -11.75 13.97 -13.85
N GLY A 122 -12.04 13.02 -12.96
CA GLY A 122 -13.24 12.18 -13.03
C GLY A 122 -14.52 13.00 -13.03
N LYS A 123 -14.59 14.02 -12.18
CA LYS A 123 -15.72 14.97 -12.16
C LYS A 123 -15.77 15.87 -13.40
N ALA A 124 -14.63 16.46 -13.79
CA ALA A 124 -14.55 17.38 -14.90
C ALA A 124 -14.89 16.74 -16.26
N LEU A 125 -14.53 15.47 -16.43
CA LEU A 125 -14.74 14.67 -17.65
C LEU A 125 -15.99 13.78 -17.59
N ASP A 126 -16.75 13.85 -16.51
CA ASP A 126 -17.95 13.02 -16.28
C ASP A 126 -17.66 11.51 -16.39
N LEU A 127 -16.62 11.04 -15.69
CA LEU A 127 -16.18 9.65 -15.79
C LEU A 127 -16.86 8.73 -14.78
N PHE A 128 -17.02 9.18 -13.54
CA PHE A 128 -17.57 8.37 -12.45
C PHE A 128 -17.99 9.23 -11.26
N HIS A 129 -18.77 8.63 -10.37
CA HIS A 129 -19.03 9.16 -9.04
C HIS A 129 -19.02 8.07 -7.97
N MET A 130 -19.01 8.50 -6.72
CA MET A 130 -19.17 7.66 -5.53
C MET A 130 -20.29 8.24 -4.66
N GLN A 131 -21.05 7.38 -3.98
CA GLN A 131 -22.12 7.78 -3.08
C GLN A 131 -22.20 6.86 -1.86
N GLU A 132 -22.94 7.28 -0.85
CA GLU A 132 -22.98 6.63 0.47
C GLU A 132 -23.58 5.22 0.41
N GLU A 133 -24.58 4.99 -0.43
CA GLU A 133 -25.26 3.69 -0.56
C GLU A 133 -24.36 2.60 -1.11
N ALA A 134 -23.22 2.97 -1.72
CA ALA A 134 -22.22 2.04 -2.23
C ALA A 134 -20.80 2.50 -1.86
N THR A 135 -20.58 2.74 -0.58
CA THR A 135 -19.30 3.23 -0.06
C THR A 135 -18.13 2.36 -0.50
N GLY A 136 -17.17 2.98 -1.20
CA GLY A 136 -16.00 2.28 -1.73
C GLY A 136 -16.26 1.52 -3.03
N SER A 137 -17.40 1.75 -3.69
CA SER A 137 -17.71 1.23 -5.02
C SER A 137 -17.91 2.38 -6.01
N ILE A 138 -17.59 2.15 -7.27
CA ILE A 138 -17.58 3.19 -8.30
C ILE A 138 -18.79 3.04 -9.21
N PHE A 139 -19.51 4.14 -9.41
CA PHE A 139 -20.54 4.27 -10.45
C PHE A 139 -19.89 4.85 -11.71
N TRP A 140 -19.65 4.01 -12.70
CA TRP A 140 -19.06 4.43 -13.96
C TRP A 140 -20.09 5.09 -14.87
N HIS A 141 -19.81 6.30 -15.32
CA HIS A 141 -20.61 6.99 -16.33
C HIS A 141 -20.25 6.55 -17.75
N PRO A 142 -21.02 6.89 -18.78
CA PRO A 142 -20.74 6.43 -20.14
C PRO A 142 -19.32 6.74 -20.64
N ASN A 143 -18.80 7.93 -20.34
CA ASN A 143 -17.44 8.33 -20.72
C ASN A 143 -16.40 7.48 -19.98
N GLY A 144 -16.57 7.32 -18.65
CA GLY A 144 -15.68 6.52 -17.83
C GLY A 144 -15.72 5.05 -18.18
N TRP A 145 -16.91 4.52 -18.47
CA TRP A 145 -17.08 3.13 -18.89
C TRP A 145 -16.43 2.85 -20.26
N THR A 146 -16.50 3.81 -21.18
CA THR A 146 -15.81 3.71 -22.46
C THR A 146 -14.29 3.63 -22.24
N LEU A 147 -13.72 4.53 -21.43
CA LEU A 147 -12.31 4.53 -21.10
C LEU A 147 -11.89 3.23 -20.43
N TYR A 148 -12.68 2.76 -19.44
CA TYR A 148 -12.45 1.50 -18.75
C TYR A 148 -12.34 0.31 -19.73
N ARG A 149 -13.31 0.19 -20.63
CA ARG A 149 -13.34 -0.88 -21.63
C ARG A 149 -12.17 -0.81 -22.63
N GLU A 150 -11.74 0.37 -23.01
CA GLU A 150 -10.58 0.52 -23.90
C GLU A 150 -9.29 0.05 -23.23
N ILE A 151 -9.10 0.37 -21.95
CA ILE A 151 -7.97 -0.12 -21.14
C ILE A 151 -8.06 -1.65 -21.00
N GLU A 152 -9.22 -2.18 -20.63
CA GLU A 152 -9.44 -3.63 -20.50
C GLU A 152 -9.16 -4.36 -21.82
N ASN A 153 -9.66 -3.85 -22.94
CA ASN A 153 -9.43 -4.43 -24.27
C ASN A 153 -7.95 -4.35 -24.70
N TYR A 154 -7.27 -3.27 -24.33
CA TYR A 154 -5.83 -3.15 -24.56
C TYR A 154 -5.07 -4.25 -23.82
N VAL A 155 -5.28 -4.38 -22.50
CA VAL A 155 -4.63 -5.39 -21.67
C VAL A 155 -4.94 -6.81 -22.19
N ARG A 156 -6.21 -7.08 -22.55
CA ARG A 156 -6.64 -8.37 -23.11
C ARG A 156 -5.84 -8.73 -24.37
N ARG A 157 -5.64 -7.78 -25.29
CA ARG A 157 -4.84 -8.01 -26.51
C ARG A 157 -3.37 -8.30 -26.16
N ARG A 158 -2.80 -7.60 -25.18
CA ARG A 158 -1.41 -7.82 -24.75
C ARG A 158 -1.24 -9.20 -24.11
N LEU A 159 -2.16 -9.60 -23.24
CA LEU A 159 -2.16 -10.93 -22.60
C LEU A 159 -2.35 -12.05 -23.63
N ALA A 160 -3.26 -11.89 -24.60
CA ALA A 160 -3.48 -12.88 -25.64
C ALA A 160 -2.24 -13.07 -26.52
N ALA A 161 -1.51 -12.00 -26.85
CA ALA A 161 -0.26 -12.06 -27.61
C ALA A 161 0.84 -12.85 -26.87
N GLU A 162 0.81 -12.87 -25.54
CA GLU A 162 1.72 -13.63 -24.68
C GLU A 162 1.15 -15.01 -24.28
N ASN A 163 0.14 -15.50 -24.98
CA ASN A 163 -0.49 -16.80 -24.77
C ASN A 163 -1.15 -16.99 -23.39
N TYR A 164 -1.63 -15.93 -22.76
CA TYR A 164 -2.48 -16.05 -21.59
C TYR A 164 -3.89 -16.48 -22.01
N GLN A 165 -4.41 -17.48 -21.31
CA GLN A 165 -5.79 -17.95 -21.48
C GLN A 165 -6.71 -17.19 -20.53
N GLU A 166 -7.66 -16.45 -21.09
CA GLU A 166 -8.64 -15.73 -20.26
C GLU A 166 -9.63 -16.72 -19.65
N VAL A 167 -9.79 -16.65 -18.33
CA VAL A 167 -10.72 -17.46 -17.55
C VAL A 167 -11.67 -16.58 -16.75
N LYS A 168 -12.74 -17.18 -16.21
CA LYS A 168 -13.67 -16.48 -15.32
C LYS A 168 -14.05 -17.37 -14.15
N THR A 169 -13.83 -16.88 -12.92
CA THR A 169 -14.16 -17.59 -11.69
C THR A 169 -15.38 -16.97 -10.98
N PRO A 170 -16.12 -17.76 -10.17
CA PRO A 170 -17.25 -17.25 -9.42
C PRO A 170 -16.82 -16.11 -8.48
N GLN A 171 -17.69 -15.12 -8.30
CA GLN A 171 -17.45 -14.03 -7.33
C GLN A 171 -17.74 -14.46 -5.90
N MET A 172 -18.77 -15.27 -5.72
CA MET A 172 -19.23 -15.76 -4.42
C MET A 172 -18.89 -17.23 -4.27
N ILE A 173 -18.09 -17.55 -3.25
CA ILE A 173 -17.52 -18.89 -3.05
C ILE A 173 -17.70 -19.30 -1.59
N ASP A 174 -17.94 -20.58 -1.36
CA ASP A 174 -18.10 -21.16 -0.03
C ASP A 174 -16.85 -20.96 0.83
N ARG A 175 -17.06 -20.69 2.11
CA ARG A 175 -16.04 -20.46 3.13
C ARG A 175 -14.98 -21.58 3.17
N SER A 176 -15.37 -22.82 2.94
CA SER A 176 -14.45 -23.96 2.97
C SER A 176 -13.27 -23.85 2.00
N LEU A 177 -13.48 -23.23 0.83
CA LEU A 177 -12.37 -22.98 -0.11
C LEU A 177 -11.39 -21.93 0.44
N TRP A 178 -11.89 -20.92 1.13
CA TRP A 178 -11.08 -19.89 1.74
C TRP A 178 -10.27 -20.40 2.93
N GLU A 179 -10.85 -21.30 3.71
CA GLU A 179 -10.16 -22.01 4.79
C GLU A 179 -9.07 -22.93 4.25
N ALA A 180 -9.39 -23.75 3.25
CA ALA A 180 -8.44 -24.68 2.63
C ALA A 180 -7.23 -23.97 1.98
N SER A 181 -7.40 -22.72 1.55
CA SER A 181 -6.35 -21.91 0.93
C SER A 181 -5.64 -20.97 1.92
N GLY A 182 -5.99 -20.96 3.20
CA GLY A 182 -5.43 -20.09 4.24
C GLY A 182 -5.85 -18.63 4.15
N HIS A 183 -6.73 -18.28 3.21
CA HIS A 183 -7.19 -16.89 3.05
C HIS A 183 -8.15 -16.47 4.15
N TRP A 184 -8.92 -17.40 4.70
CA TRP A 184 -9.88 -17.11 5.77
C TRP A 184 -9.20 -16.57 7.03
N GLU A 185 -8.09 -17.18 7.44
CA GLU A 185 -7.34 -16.75 8.63
C GLU A 185 -6.69 -15.35 8.43
N LYS A 186 -6.24 -15.06 7.22
CA LYS A 186 -5.52 -13.81 6.92
C LYS A 186 -6.41 -12.65 6.54
N PHE A 187 -7.55 -12.90 5.91
CA PHE A 187 -8.42 -11.88 5.32
C PHE A 187 -9.87 -11.94 5.84
N GLY A 188 -10.23 -12.86 6.75
CA GLY A 188 -11.61 -13.08 7.18
C GLY A 188 -12.32 -11.81 7.65
N GLU A 189 -11.64 -10.95 8.39
CA GLU A 189 -12.18 -9.66 8.85
C GLU A 189 -12.42 -8.66 7.70
N ASN A 190 -11.68 -8.80 6.60
CA ASN A 190 -11.78 -7.95 5.42
C ASN A 190 -12.61 -8.58 4.28
N MET A 191 -13.29 -9.69 4.51
CA MET A 191 -14.15 -10.32 3.52
C MET A 191 -15.62 -9.93 3.73
N PHE A 192 -16.32 -9.65 2.63
CA PHE A 192 -17.78 -9.57 2.66
C PHE A 192 -18.37 -10.96 2.64
N THR A 193 -19.19 -11.28 3.63
CA THR A 193 -19.80 -12.59 3.79
C THR A 193 -21.33 -12.52 3.72
N ALA A 194 -21.95 -13.60 3.27
CA ALA A 194 -23.39 -13.79 3.26
C ALA A 194 -23.73 -15.20 3.75
N ASN A 195 -24.72 -15.31 4.63
CA ASN A 195 -25.25 -16.59 5.07
C ASN A 195 -26.48 -16.98 4.21
N THR A 196 -26.50 -18.19 3.76
CA THR A 196 -27.65 -18.76 3.02
C THR A 196 -28.68 -19.40 3.95
N GLN A 197 -29.87 -19.69 3.44
CA GLN A 197 -30.93 -20.31 4.23
C GLN A 197 -30.60 -21.75 4.67
N ASP A 198 -29.66 -22.41 4.00
CA ASP A 198 -29.14 -23.75 4.33
C ASP A 198 -27.86 -23.70 5.18
N ASP A 199 -27.68 -22.63 5.97
CA ASP A 199 -26.59 -22.43 6.94
C ASP A 199 -25.17 -22.45 6.33
N LYS A 200 -25.04 -22.16 5.05
CA LYS A 200 -23.71 -21.97 4.45
C LYS A 200 -23.27 -20.52 4.53
N THR A 201 -21.99 -20.35 4.78
CA THR A 201 -21.34 -19.03 4.69
C THR A 201 -20.61 -18.90 3.35
N LEU A 202 -21.06 -18.00 2.52
CA LEU A 202 -20.40 -17.62 1.28
C LEU A 202 -19.63 -16.32 1.48
N ALA A 203 -18.54 -16.13 0.76
CA ALA A 203 -17.79 -14.88 0.77
C ALA A 203 -17.55 -14.37 -0.64
N LEU A 204 -17.62 -13.05 -0.82
CA LEU A 204 -17.15 -12.40 -2.04
C LEU A 204 -15.63 -12.53 -2.12
N LYS A 205 -15.11 -12.94 -3.26
CA LYS A 205 -13.69 -13.19 -3.43
C LYS A 205 -12.86 -11.90 -3.24
N PRO A 206 -11.88 -11.90 -2.34
CA PRO A 206 -10.91 -10.81 -2.19
C PRO A 206 -9.74 -10.94 -3.18
N MET A 207 -9.57 -12.11 -3.78
CA MET A 207 -8.50 -12.52 -4.69
C MET A 207 -8.98 -13.60 -5.65
N ASN A 208 -8.28 -13.78 -6.79
CA ASN A 208 -8.64 -14.80 -7.79
C ASN A 208 -7.89 -16.13 -7.63
N CYS A 209 -6.78 -16.13 -6.86
CA CYS A 209 -5.86 -17.27 -6.74
C CYS A 209 -6.55 -18.61 -6.47
N PRO A 210 -7.44 -18.78 -5.46
CA PRO A 210 -8.08 -20.06 -5.21
C PRO A 210 -8.95 -20.54 -6.38
N GLY A 211 -9.60 -19.59 -7.08
CA GLY A 211 -10.43 -19.92 -8.25
C GLY A 211 -9.60 -20.47 -9.41
N HIS A 212 -8.48 -19.85 -9.74
CA HIS A 212 -7.56 -20.32 -10.80
C HIS A 212 -6.98 -21.71 -10.46
N VAL A 213 -6.63 -21.94 -9.18
CA VAL A 213 -6.17 -23.25 -8.73
C VAL A 213 -7.26 -24.32 -8.93
N GLN A 214 -8.55 -23.99 -8.70
CA GLN A 214 -9.64 -24.95 -8.93
C GLN A 214 -9.78 -25.27 -10.45
N ILE A 215 -9.61 -24.31 -11.34
CA ILE A 215 -9.59 -24.56 -12.78
C ILE A 215 -8.39 -25.45 -13.13
N TYR A 216 -7.20 -25.13 -12.62
CA TYR A 216 -6.01 -25.94 -12.85
C TYR A 216 -6.15 -27.40 -12.39
N ARG A 217 -6.85 -27.64 -11.28
CA ARG A 217 -7.09 -29.00 -10.73
C ARG A 217 -8.04 -29.84 -11.55
N GLN A 218 -8.79 -29.26 -12.50
CA GLN A 218 -9.70 -30.03 -13.33
C GLN A 218 -8.96 -30.82 -14.40
N GLY A 219 -9.31 -32.09 -14.53
CA GLY A 219 -8.72 -33.01 -15.52
C GLY A 219 -7.28 -33.43 -15.19
N VAL A 220 -6.74 -34.27 -16.06
CA VAL A 220 -5.34 -34.74 -15.96
C VAL A 220 -4.44 -33.73 -16.67
N LYS A 221 -3.40 -33.25 -15.98
CA LYS A 221 -2.38 -32.36 -16.52
C LYS A 221 -1.06 -33.11 -16.67
N SER A 222 -0.35 -32.79 -17.77
CA SER A 222 1.00 -33.28 -18.01
C SER A 222 1.99 -32.12 -17.80
N TYR A 223 3.21 -32.45 -17.38
CA TYR A 223 4.30 -31.45 -17.37
C TYR A 223 4.55 -30.82 -18.76
N ARG A 224 4.10 -31.48 -19.84
CA ARG A 224 4.20 -30.98 -21.22
C ARG A 224 3.20 -29.86 -21.52
N ASP A 225 2.17 -29.71 -20.67
CA ASP A 225 1.17 -28.66 -20.79
C ASP A 225 1.65 -27.34 -20.15
N LEU A 226 2.82 -27.36 -19.50
CA LEU A 226 3.41 -26.21 -18.80
C LEU A 226 4.44 -25.49 -19.70
N PRO A 227 4.56 -24.17 -19.62
CA PRO A 227 3.83 -23.29 -18.70
C PRO A 227 2.39 -23.05 -19.14
N LEU A 228 1.47 -23.02 -18.17
CA LEU A 228 0.07 -22.67 -18.39
C LEU A 228 -0.20 -21.29 -17.76
N ARG A 229 -0.53 -20.31 -18.57
CA ARG A 229 -0.79 -18.93 -18.15
C ARG A 229 -2.29 -18.67 -18.18
N MET A 230 -2.90 -18.45 -17.02
CA MET A 230 -4.31 -18.10 -16.88
C MET A 230 -4.44 -16.65 -16.44
N ALA A 231 -5.33 -15.88 -17.07
CA ALA A 231 -5.61 -14.51 -16.71
C ALA A 231 -7.11 -14.28 -16.52
N GLU A 232 -7.47 -13.36 -15.63
CA GLU A 232 -8.86 -13.00 -15.37
C GLU A 232 -8.98 -11.50 -15.09
N PHE A 233 -9.95 -10.84 -15.74
CA PHE A 233 -10.46 -9.57 -15.24
C PHE A 233 -11.44 -9.90 -14.10
N GLY A 234 -10.87 -10.08 -12.92
CA GLY A 234 -11.56 -10.59 -11.74
C GLY A 234 -12.15 -9.49 -10.90
N SER A 235 -13.48 -9.48 -10.73
CA SER A 235 -14.16 -8.58 -9.82
C SER A 235 -13.96 -9.05 -8.38
N CYS A 236 -13.19 -8.31 -7.61
CA CYS A 236 -12.81 -8.60 -6.24
C CYS A 236 -13.39 -7.57 -5.26
N HIS A 237 -13.61 -8.01 -4.01
CA HIS A 237 -14.16 -7.16 -2.96
C HIS A 237 -13.38 -7.31 -1.66
N ARG A 238 -13.05 -6.17 -1.03
CA ARG A 238 -12.39 -6.13 0.28
C ARG A 238 -13.09 -5.13 1.16
N ASN A 239 -13.45 -5.52 2.38
CA ASN A 239 -14.09 -4.64 3.35
C ASN A 239 -13.07 -3.69 3.97
N GLU A 240 -12.53 -2.79 3.15
CA GLU A 240 -11.60 -1.77 3.62
C GLU A 240 -12.30 -0.81 4.59
N PRO A 241 -11.61 -0.39 5.70
CA PRO A 241 -12.17 0.60 6.61
C PRO A 241 -12.43 1.92 5.87
N SER A 242 -13.54 2.59 6.20
CA SER A 242 -13.95 3.83 5.51
C SER A 242 -12.89 4.92 5.53
N GLY A 243 -12.12 5.03 6.60
CA GLY A 243 -11.02 5.99 6.72
C GLY A 243 -9.82 5.70 5.81
N ALA A 244 -9.73 4.52 5.22
CA ALA A 244 -8.68 4.14 4.28
C ALA A 244 -9.07 4.37 2.81
N LEU A 245 -10.34 4.64 2.51
CA LEU A 245 -10.82 4.80 1.14
C LEU A 245 -10.26 6.09 0.50
N HIS A 246 -9.86 5.99 -0.77
CA HIS A 246 -9.26 7.13 -1.48
C HIS A 246 -9.60 7.11 -2.98
N GLY A 247 -10.67 7.78 -3.37
CA GLY A 247 -11.13 7.85 -4.75
C GLY A 247 -11.23 6.47 -5.39
N ILE A 248 -10.71 6.31 -6.62
CA ILE A 248 -10.60 5.01 -7.31
C ILE A 248 -9.30 4.26 -6.96
N MET A 249 -8.39 4.86 -6.16
CA MET A 249 -7.11 4.26 -5.81
C MET A 249 -7.22 3.24 -4.67
N ARG A 250 -8.16 3.42 -3.75
CA ARG A 250 -8.45 2.47 -2.69
C ARG A 250 -9.95 2.36 -2.47
N VAL A 251 -10.49 1.25 -2.88
CA VAL A 251 -11.92 0.96 -2.98
C VAL A 251 -12.26 -0.37 -2.30
N ARG A 252 -13.54 -0.66 -2.13
CA ARG A 252 -14.04 -1.95 -1.64
C ARG A 252 -14.38 -2.92 -2.75
N ALA A 253 -14.77 -2.39 -3.93
CA ALA A 253 -15.07 -3.16 -5.13
C ALA A 253 -14.15 -2.73 -6.27
N PHE A 254 -13.41 -3.66 -6.86
CA PHE A 254 -12.43 -3.38 -7.91
C PHE A 254 -12.27 -4.57 -8.84
N THR A 255 -11.74 -4.32 -10.03
CA THR A 255 -11.36 -5.38 -10.98
C THR A 255 -9.83 -5.48 -11.01
N GLN A 256 -9.32 -6.71 -10.95
CA GLN A 256 -7.91 -7.02 -11.17
C GLN A 256 -7.74 -7.65 -12.55
N ASP A 257 -6.77 -7.19 -13.32
CA ASP A 257 -6.17 -7.90 -14.45
C ASP A 257 -5.13 -8.88 -13.91
N ASP A 258 -5.61 -9.93 -13.29
CA ASP A 258 -4.82 -10.88 -12.50
C ASP A 258 -4.45 -12.11 -13.32
N ALA A 259 -3.25 -12.65 -13.12
CA ALA A 259 -2.79 -13.83 -13.81
C ALA A 259 -2.07 -14.79 -12.85
N HIS A 260 -2.19 -16.10 -13.16
CA HIS A 260 -1.47 -17.18 -12.50
C HIS A 260 -0.77 -18.02 -13.53
N ILE A 261 0.54 -18.18 -13.36
CA ILE A 261 1.38 -18.97 -14.23
C ILE A 261 1.72 -20.27 -13.51
N PHE A 262 1.24 -21.39 -14.03
CA PHE A 262 1.59 -22.73 -13.57
C PHE A 262 2.76 -23.22 -14.42
N CYS A 263 3.90 -23.47 -13.78
CA CYS A 263 5.14 -23.82 -14.47
C CYS A 263 5.99 -24.81 -13.64
N THR A 264 7.01 -25.41 -14.27
CA THR A 264 8.03 -26.18 -13.54
C THR A 264 9.03 -25.25 -12.88
N GLU A 265 9.84 -25.78 -11.94
CA GLU A 265 10.89 -24.99 -11.28
C GLU A 265 11.87 -24.38 -12.30
N GLU A 266 12.25 -25.14 -13.34
CA GLU A 266 13.16 -24.68 -14.38
C GLU A 266 12.57 -23.53 -15.23
N GLN A 267 11.26 -23.42 -15.30
CA GLN A 267 10.56 -22.38 -16.07
C GLN A 267 10.36 -21.09 -15.28
N ILE A 268 10.55 -21.07 -13.95
CA ILE A 268 10.28 -19.90 -13.12
C ILE A 268 11.02 -18.66 -13.63
N ASN A 269 12.32 -18.80 -13.89
CA ASN A 269 13.14 -17.68 -14.35
C ASN A 269 12.64 -17.11 -15.70
N SER A 270 12.45 -17.97 -16.70
CA SER A 270 11.99 -17.54 -18.04
C SER A 270 10.61 -16.89 -17.99
N GLU A 271 9.67 -17.45 -17.23
CA GLU A 271 8.33 -16.91 -17.09
C GLU A 271 8.34 -15.56 -16.36
N SER A 272 9.15 -15.42 -15.31
CA SER A 272 9.29 -14.15 -14.58
C SER A 272 9.91 -13.07 -15.46
N VAL A 273 10.93 -13.39 -16.28
CA VAL A 273 11.53 -12.45 -17.24
C VAL A 273 10.50 -12.03 -18.30
N ALA A 274 9.74 -12.97 -18.84
CA ALA A 274 8.68 -12.68 -19.81
C ALA A 274 7.63 -11.74 -19.23
N PHE A 275 7.18 -12.00 -18.00
CA PHE A 275 6.25 -11.11 -17.29
C PHE A 275 6.82 -9.71 -17.07
N CYS A 276 8.07 -9.59 -16.62
CA CYS A 276 8.73 -8.30 -16.40
C CYS A 276 8.81 -7.48 -17.71
N ASN A 277 9.11 -8.13 -18.82
CA ASN A 277 9.14 -7.47 -20.12
C ASN A 277 7.75 -7.01 -20.58
N LEU A 278 6.74 -7.85 -20.45
CA LEU A 278 5.35 -7.47 -20.71
C LEU A 278 4.91 -6.27 -19.87
N LEU A 279 5.22 -6.27 -18.60
CA LEU A 279 4.93 -5.16 -17.68
C LEU A 279 5.59 -3.86 -18.15
N LYS A 280 6.89 -3.89 -18.47
CA LYS A 280 7.64 -2.73 -18.98
C LYS A 280 7.03 -2.17 -20.27
N ASP A 281 6.65 -3.04 -21.19
CA ASP A 281 6.03 -2.63 -22.44
C ASP A 281 4.67 -1.97 -22.23
N ILE A 282 3.83 -2.54 -21.35
CA ILE A 282 2.52 -1.95 -21.00
C ILE A 282 2.71 -0.56 -20.39
N TYR A 283 3.60 -0.41 -19.41
CA TYR A 283 3.86 0.90 -18.79
C TYR A 283 4.39 1.92 -19.79
N LYS A 284 5.28 1.48 -20.71
CA LYS A 284 5.79 2.33 -21.79
C LYS A 284 4.67 2.81 -22.73
N ASP A 285 3.74 1.93 -23.10
CA ASP A 285 2.61 2.27 -23.96
C ASP A 285 1.68 3.31 -23.29
N PHE A 286 1.59 3.30 -21.94
CA PHE A 286 0.89 4.32 -21.16
C PHE A 286 1.74 5.57 -20.85
N GLY A 287 2.97 5.66 -21.36
CA GLY A 287 3.85 6.82 -21.19
C GLY A 287 4.61 6.89 -19.86
N PHE A 288 4.62 5.82 -19.07
CA PHE A 288 5.41 5.74 -17.85
C PHE A 288 6.85 5.33 -18.19
N THR A 289 7.79 6.25 -17.98
CA THR A 289 9.23 6.05 -18.28
C THR A 289 10.08 5.83 -17.02
N ASP A 290 9.60 6.26 -15.87
CA ASP A 290 10.27 6.08 -14.56
C ASP A 290 9.48 5.07 -13.72
N ILE A 291 9.89 3.81 -13.78
CA ILE A 291 9.26 2.69 -13.09
C ILE A 291 10.19 2.25 -11.95
N LYS A 292 9.69 2.27 -10.71
CA LYS A 292 10.42 1.72 -9.56
C LYS A 292 9.90 0.34 -9.23
N VAL A 293 10.70 -0.67 -9.46
CA VAL A 293 10.42 -2.04 -9.07
C VAL A 293 11.02 -2.30 -7.69
N LYS A 294 10.21 -2.86 -6.78
CA LYS A 294 10.65 -3.27 -5.45
C LYS A 294 10.46 -4.77 -5.33
N PHE A 295 11.50 -5.45 -4.92
CA PHE A 295 11.43 -6.85 -4.53
C PHE A 295 10.71 -6.97 -3.18
N SER A 296 9.77 -7.93 -3.09
CA SER A 296 9.06 -8.25 -1.84
C SER A 296 9.55 -9.62 -1.38
N ASP A 297 10.18 -9.65 -0.22
CA ASP A 297 10.68 -10.86 0.42
C ASP A 297 9.67 -11.47 1.40
N ARG A 298 10.03 -12.59 2.01
CA ARG A 298 9.18 -13.33 2.93
C ARG A 298 8.88 -12.56 4.21
N PRO A 299 7.62 -12.55 4.69
CA PRO A 299 7.28 -11.99 6.00
C PRO A 299 7.73 -12.93 7.14
N GLU A 300 7.79 -12.39 8.37
CA GLU A 300 8.10 -13.20 9.58
C GLU A 300 7.10 -14.36 9.76
N VAL A 301 5.79 -14.06 9.61
CA VAL A 301 4.71 -15.07 9.68
C VAL A 301 4.34 -15.50 8.28
N ARG A 302 4.72 -16.73 7.93
CA ARG A 302 4.55 -17.31 6.60
C ARG A 302 4.20 -18.79 6.64
N ALA A 303 3.65 -19.29 5.55
CA ALA A 303 3.48 -20.73 5.31
C ALA A 303 4.66 -21.25 4.46
N GLY A 304 4.99 -22.54 4.59
CA GLY A 304 6.08 -23.21 3.88
C GLY A 304 7.41 -23.18 4.65
N ASP A 305 8.37 -23.94 4.15
CA ASP A 305 9.71 -24.05 4.73
C ASP A 305 10.67 -23.03 4.13
N ASP A 306 11.77 -22.77 4.84
CA ASP A 306 12.78 -21.78 4.44
C ASP A 306 13.46 -22.14 3.12
N ALA A 307 13.69 -23.42 2.84
CA ALA A 307 14.35 -23.87 1.61
C ALA A 307 13.50 -23.56 0.37
N THR A 308 12.19 -23.71 0.47
CA THR A 308 11.24 -23.32 -0.59
C THR A 308 11.23 -21.81 -0.81
N TRP A 309 11.24 -21.01 0.27
CA TRP A 309 11.32 -19.56 0.21
C TRP A 309 12.66 -19.09 -0.39
N ASP A 310 13.79 -19.67 0.02
CA ASP A 310 15.12 -19.35 -0.51
C ASP A 310 15.18 -19.55 -2.02
N LYS A 311 14.64 -20.66 -2.53
CA LYS A 311 14.56 -20.92 -3.97
C LYS A 311 13.70 -19.90 -4.71
N ALA A 312 12.52 -19.61 -4.17
CA ALA A 312 11.58 -18.67 -4.80
C ALA A 312 12.14 -17.25 -4.87
N GLU A 313 12.70 -16.76 -3.77
CA GLU A 313 13.32 -15.42 -3.69
C GLU A 313 14.55 -15.33 -4.61
N GLN A 314 15.40 -16.37 -4.64
CA GLN A 314 16.56 -16.39 -5.53
C GLN A 314 16.14 -16.37 -7.00
N ALA A 315 15.15 -17.18 -7.39
CA ALA A 315 14.66 -17.23 -8.76
C ALA A 315 14.07 -15.88 -9.22
N LEU A 316 13.27 -15.20 -8.36
CA LEU A 316 12.73 -13.88 -8.64
C LEU A 316 13.82 -12.81 -8.71
N SER A 317 14.80 -12.84 -7.81
CA SER A 317 15.94 -11.91 -7.81
C SER A 317 16.77 -12.06 -9.09
N ASP A 318 17.01 -13.27 -9.55
CA ASP A 318 17.76 -13.53 -10.77
C ASP A 318 16.97 -13.11 -12.02
N ALA A 319 15.65 -13.33 -12.02
CA ALA A 319 14.78 -12.92 -13.11
C ALA A 319 14.69 -11.40 -13.25
N THR A 320 14.57 -10.65 -12.14
CA THR A 320 14.54 -9.18 -12.17
C THR A 320 15.85 -8.61 -12.70
N LYS A 321 17.00 -9.13 -12.25
CA LYS A 321 18.32 -8.76 -12.80
C LYS A 321 18.43 -9.06 -14.29
N ALA A 322 17.98 -10.24 -14.71
CA ALA A 322 18.00 -10.65 -16.13
C ALA A 322 17.09 -9.76 -17.00
N ALA A 323 15.97 -9.30 -16.45
CA ALA A 323 15.06 -8.35 -17.11
C ALA A 323 15.57 -6.90 -17.09
N GLY A 324 16.65 -6.60 -16.38
CA GLY A 324 17.21 -5.25 -16.27
C GLY A 324 16.32 -4.29 -15.49
N ILE A 325 15.77 -4.76 -14.39
CA ILE A 325 14.92 -3.99 -13.46
C ILE A 325 15.34 -4.22 -12.00
#